data_04701bdebf6b8304c28f666f40ebac70
#
_entry.id   04701bdebf6b8304c28f666f40ebac70
#
_cell.length_a   1.000
_cell.length_b   1.000
_cell.length_c   1.000
_cell.angle_alpha   90.00
_cell.angle_beta   90.00
_cell.angle_gamma   90.00
#
_symmetry.space_group_name_H-M   'P 1'
#
loop_
_entity.id
_entity.type
_entity.pdbx_description
1 polymer ?
#
loop_
_entity_poly.entity_id
_entity_poly.type
_entity_poly.pdbx_seq_one_letter_code
_entity_poly.pdbx_strand_id
1 'polypeptide(L)'
;LELQLSGRPYAKVDWNGAQVLPGLVDAHMHLGMHGMKLGMLDFTEAASREEMLHMIAERAASTPEGEWILGLNWNENNFPDGTAPHRRELDEITERHPVYLTRTCFHAFLGNSEAFRRAGVTAHTPDPESGAFGRDAGGQLNGWIYENASAPFAAVQPAPDYDFLKSSMRRASEDALRLGLTAAHTE
;
A
#
# COMPACT_ATOMS: atom_id res chain seq x y z
N LEU A 1 27.35 -14.24 36.10
CA LEU A 1 27.19 -12.84 35.64
C LEU A 1 27.41 -11.86 36.77
N GLU A 2 26.80 -12.06 37.94
CA GLU A 2 26.96 -11.18 39.13
C GLU A 2 28.42 -11.04 39.56
N LEU A 3 29.20 -12.13 39.51
CA LEU A 3 30.65 -12.13 39.79
C LEU A 3 31.45 -11.32 38.76
N GLN A 4 31.01 -11.25 37.50
CA GLN A 4 31.68 -10.46 36.46
C GLN A 4 31.39 -8.96 36.55
N LEU A 5 30.30 -8.58 37.24
CA LEU A 5 29.89 -7.20 37.46
C LEU A 5 30.34 -6.64 38.82
N SER A 6 31.03 -7.47 39.65
CA SER A 6 31.50 -7.09 40.96
C SER A 6 32.34 -5.81 40.89
N GLY A 7 31.92 -4.80 41.65
CA GLY A 7 32.57 -3.48 41.67
C GLY A 7 32.16 -2.50 40.55
N ARG A 8 31.22 -2.87 39.68
CA ARG A 8 30.66 -1.97 38.70
C ARG A 8 29.21 -1.58 39.02
N PRO A 9 28.79 -0.35 38.85
CA PRO A 9 27.38 0.02 39.02
C PRO A 9 26.52 -0.66 37.94
N TYR A 10 25.44 -1.34 38.36
CA TYR A 10 24.46 -1.93 37.45
C TYR A 10 23.05 -1.83 38.02
N ALA A 11 22.07 -1.83 37.16
CA ALA A 11 20.67 -1.96 37.52
C ALA A 11 20.22 -3.41 37.36
N LYS A 12 19.50 -3.94 38.34
CA LYS A 12 18.89 -5.27 38.27
C LYS A 12 17.43 -5.11 37.87
N VAL A 13 17.04 -5.77 36.78
CA VAL A 13 15.67 -5.82 36.30
C VAL A 13 15.20 -7.27 36.40
N ASP A 14 14.10 -7.51 37.11
CA ASP A 14 13.44 -8.79 37.20
C ASP A 14 12.32 -8.86 36.15
N TRP A 15 12.40 -9.81 35.24
CA TRP A 15 11.41 -10.04 34.20
C TRP A 15 10.49 -11.23 34.51
N ASN A 16 10.38 -11.62 35.77
CA ASN A 16 9.48 -12.66 36.25
C ASN A 16 9.56 -13.98 35.48
N GLY A 17 10.76 -14.40 35.12
CA GLY A 17 11.00 -15.65 34.38
C GLY A 17 10.81 -15.57 32.86
N ALA A 18 10.60 -14.37 32.32
CA ALA A 18 10.55 -14.20 30.86
C ALA A 18 11.92 -14.52 30.23
N GLN A 19 11.89 -15.13 29.04
CA GLN A 19 13.09 -15.38 28.27
C GLN A 19 13.59 -14.11 27.59
N VAL A 20 14.91 -13.90 27.66
CA VAL A 20 15.59 -12.79 26.99
C VAL A 20 16.33 -13.33 25.79
N LEU A 21 16.00 -12.83 24.62
CA LEU A 21 16.64 -13.18 23.37
C LEU A 21 17.31 -11.92 22.78
N PRO A 22 18.38 -12.09 21.98
CA PRO A 22 18.83 -10.99 21.12
C PRO A 22 17.70 -10.55 20.20
N GLY A 23 17.63 -9.25 19.89
CA GLY A 23 16.67 -8.76 18.91
C GLY A 23 16.88 -9.43 17.54
N LEU A 24 15.79 -9.62 16.81
CA LEU A 24 15.83 -10.21 15.47
C LEU A 24 16.49 -9.24 14.50
N VAL A 25 17.15 -9.81 13.49
CA VAL A 25 17.78 -9.06 12.40
C VAL A 25 17.20 -9.55 11.09
N ASP A 26 16.61 -8.65 10.31
CA ASP A 26 16.22 -8.95 8.93
C ASP A 26 17.45 -8.79 8.03
N ALA A 27 17.80 -9.85 7.31
CA ALA A 27 19.01 -9.89 6.49
C ALA A 27 18.84 -9.17 5.13
N HIS A 28 17.60 -8.91 4.69
CA HIS A 28 17.31 -8.20 3.45
C HIS A 28 15.86 -7.69 3.42
N MET A 29 15.68 -6.39 3.54
CA MET A 29 14.37 -5.76 3.43
C MET A 29 14.47 -4.35 2.83
N HIS A 30 13.35 -3.89 2.26
CA HIS A 30 13.20 -2.52 1.78
C HIS A 30 12.40 -1.70 2.81
N LEU A 31 13.08 -1.28 3.88
CA LEU A 31 12.45 -0.62 5.03
C LEU A 31 11.65 0.64 4.64
N GLY A 32 12.19 1.45 3.73
CA GLY A 32 11.51 2.64 3.23
C GLY A 32 10.22 2.30 2.49
N MET A 33 10.24 1.28 1.63
CA MET A 33 9.05 0.81 0.91
C MET A 33 8.00 0.24 1.86
N HIS A 34 8.43 -0.52 2.89
CA HIS A 34 7.52 -1.01 3.92
C HIS A 34 6.80 0.15 4.62
N GLY A 35 7.54 1.18 5.02
CA GLY A 35 6.96 2.36 5.66
C GLY A 35 5.99 3.15 4.77
N MET A 36 6.25 3.23 3.47
CA MET A 36 5.31 3.83 2.52
C MET A 36 4.02 2.99 2.42
N LYS A 37 4.15 1.66 2.30
CA LYS A 37 3.01 0.74 2.25
C LYS A 37 2.12 0.83 3.50
N LEU A 38 2.70 0.99 4.69
CA LEU A 38 1.95 1.21 5.94
C LEU A 38 1.08 2.48 5.94
N GLY A 39 1.30 3.40 5.01
CA GLY A 39 0.47 4.59 4.79
C GLY A 39 -0.67 4.38 3.77
N MET A 40 -0.67 3.27 3.03
CA MET A 40 -1.68 2.94 2.02
C MET A 40 -2.83 2.14 2.63
N LEU A 41 -3.94 2.00 1.88
CA LEU A 41 -4.95 0.99 2.19
C LEU A 41 -4.38 -0.40 1.93
N ASP A 42 -4.50 -1.30 2.88
CA ASP A 42 -4.12 -2.71 2.73
C ASP A 42 -5.38 -3.57 2.68
N PHE A 43 -5.60 -4.21 1.54
CA PHE A 43 -6.78 -5.05 1.29
C PHE A 43 -6.51 -6.54 1.51
N THR A 44 -5.40 -6.91 2.17
CA THR A 44 -5.02 -8.32 2.40
C THR A 44 -6.16 -9.11 3.05
N GLU A 45 -6.86 -8.50 4.00
CA GLU A 45 -7.94 -9.13 4.76
C GLU A 45 -9.35 -8.85 4.18
N ALA A 46 -9.45 -8.07 3.10
CA ALA A 46 -10.75 -7.77 2.50
C ALA A 46 -11.36 -9.05 1.90
N ALA A 47 -12.47 -9.47 2.47
CA ALA A 47 -13.16 -10.72 2.13
C ALA A 47 -14.25 -10.54 1.07
N SER A 48 -14.59 -9.31 0.70
CA SER A 48 -15.57 -9.01 -0.34
C SER A 48 -15.28 -7.70 -1.07
N ARG A 49 -15.92 -7.54 -2.21
CA ARG A 49 -15.91 -6.31 -3.00
C ARG A 49 -16.51 -5.14 -2.20
N GLU A 50 -17.58 -5.37 -1.48
CA GLU A 50 -18.28 -4.39 -0.66
C GLU A 50 -17.39 -3.90 0.49
N GLU A 51 -16.65 -4.80 1.12
CA GLU A 51 -15.69 -4.45 2.17
C GLU A 51 -14.55 -3.59 1.61
N MET A 52 -14.00 -3.97 0.45
CA MET A 52 -12.99 -3.17 -0.23
C MET A 52 -13.50 -1.75 -0.55
N LEU A 53 -14.72 -1.63 -1.08
CA LEU A 53 -15.36 -0.34 -1.39
C LEU A 53 -15.60 0.48 -0.11
N HIS A 54 -16.01 -0.15 0.99
CA HIS A 54 -16.19 0.49 2.29
C HIS A 54 -14.87 1.08 2.83
N MET A 55 -13.78 0.33 2.78
CA MET A 55 -12.45 0.81 3.19
C MET A 55 -12.00 2.03 2.37
N ILE A 56 -12.30 2.05 1.06
CA ILE A 56 -12.01 3.19 0.19
C ILE A 56 -12.85 4.40 0.59
N ALA A 57 -14.13 4.21 0.91
CA ALA A 57 -15.03 5.28 1.34
C ALA A 57 -14.58 5.92 2.66
N GLU A 58 -14.19 5.12 3.66
CA GLU A 58 -13.64 5.61 4.91
C GLU A 58 -12.35 6.42 4.70
N ARG A 59 -11.48 5.96 3.82
CA ARG A 59 -10.26 6.69 3.47
C ARG A 59 -10.58 8.00 2.77
N ALA A 60 -11.51 8.01 1.82
CA ALA A 60 -11.92 9.21 1.11
C ALA A 60 -12.49 10.29 2.05
N ALA A 61 -13.23 9.89 3.09
CA ALA A 61 -13.79 10.81 4.08
C ALA A 61 -12.71 11.52 4.92
N SER A 62 -11.52 10.94 5.04
CA SER A 62 -10.40 11.47 5.85
C SER A 62 -9.24 12.04 5.02
N THR A 63 -9.27 11.88 3.70
CA THR A 63 -8.22 12.35 2.80
C THR A 63 -8.53 13.78 2.32
N PRO A 64 -7.58 14.72 2.34
CA PRO A 64 -7.77 16.05 1.78
C PRO A 64 -8.15 15.99 0.29
N GLU A 65 -9.07 16.89 -0.13
CA GLU A 65 -9.57 16.90 -1.50
C GLU A 65 -8.44 17.02 -2.52
N GLY A 66 -8.47 16.18 -3.53
CA GLY A 66 -7.48 16.14 -4.60
C GLY A 66 -6.25 15.27 -4.31
N GLU A 67 -6.07 14.78 -3.10
CA GLU A 67 -4.99 13.84 -2.79
C GLU A 67 -5.31 12.43 -3.29
N TRP A 68 -4.26 11.68 -3.61
CA TRP A 68 -4.38 10.30 -4.08
C TRP A 68 -4.76 9.34 -2.96
N ILE A 69 -5.71 8.46 -3.25
CA ILE A 69 -6.01 7.29 -2.42
C ILE A 69 -5.29 6.09 -3.04
N LEU A 70 -4.24 5.64 -2.36
CA LEU A 70 -3.44 4.51 -2.78
C LEU A 70 -3.76 3.28 -1.93
N GLY A 71 -3.83 2.12 -2.58
CA GLY A 71 -4.06 0.85 -1.88
C GLY A 71 -3.32 -0.30 -2.55
N LEU A 72 -3.19 -1.40 -1.84
CA LEU A 72 -2.47 -2.58 -2.31
C LEU A 72 -3.06 -3.89 -1.77
N ASN A 73 -2.60 -5.00 -2.35
CA ASN A 73 -2.91 -6.37 -1.92
C ASN A 73 -4.37 -6.81 -2.14
N TRP A 74 -5.17 -6.09 -2.93
CA TRP A 74 -6.49 -6.62 -3.26
C TRP A 74 -6.39 -7.81 -4.22
N ASN A 75 -7.36 -8.75 -4.08
CA ASN A 75 -7.42 -9.95 -4.88
C ASN A 75 -8.88 -10.41 -5.00
N GLU A 76 -9.48 -10.22 -6.17
CA GLU A 76 -10.86 -10.61 -6.45
C GLU A 76 -11.11 -12.11 -6.29
N ASN A 77 -10.08 -12.94 -6.37
CA ASN A 77 -10.22 -14.38 -6.13
C ASN A 77 -10.59 -14.73 -4.68
N ASN A 78 -10.40 -13.79 -3.74
CA ASN A 78 -10.83 -13.92 -2.36
C ASN A 78 -12.30 -13.50 -2.17
N PHE A 79 -12.92 -12.88 -3.18
CA PHE A 79 -14.29 -12.39 -3.10
C PHE A 79 -15.29 -13.48 -3.48
N PRO A 80 -16.48 -13.53 -2.84
CA PRO A 80 -17.47 -14.57 -3.10
C PRO A 80 -17.94 -14.65 -4.55
N ASP A 81 -17.99 -13.50 -5.24
CA ASP A 81 -18.38 -13.39 -6.65
C ASP A 81 -17.19 -13.43 -7.63
N GLY A 82 -15.96 -13.44 -7.10
CA GLY A 82 -14.74 -13.46 -7.90
C GLY A 82 -14.54 -12.20 -8.78
N THR A 83 -15.23 -11.10 -8.47
CA THR A 83 -15.22 -9.89 -9.29
C THR A 83 -14.60 -8.70 -8.57
N ALA A 84 -13.69 -7.99 -9.27
CA ALA A 84 -13.16 -6.73 -8.79
C ALA A 84 -14.19 -5.60 -8.98
N PRO A 85 -14.09 -4.50 -8.19
CA PRO A 85 -14.90 -3.32 -8.43
C PRO A 85 -14.71 -2.77 -9.85
N HIS A 86 -15.79 -2.30 -10.44
CA HIS A 86 -15.74 -1.54 -11.67
C HIS A 86 -15.39 -0.08 -11.37
N ARG A 87 -14.74 0.62 -12.31
CA ARG A 87 -14.39 2.03 -12.19
C ARG A 87 -15.56 2.91 -11.70
N ARG A 88 -16.78 2.65 -12.17
CA ARG A 88 -17.98 3.41 -11.79
C ARG A 88 -18.31 3.28 -10.30
N GLU A 89 -18.09 2.10 -9.71
CA GLU A 89 -18.31 1.90 -8.27
C GLU A 89 -17.30 2.72 -7.43
N LEU A 90 -16.07 2.88 -7.93
CA LEU A 90 -15.10 3.78 -7.32
C LEU A 90 -15.47 5.25 -7.49
N ASP A 91 -16.04 5.62 -8.65
CA ASP A 91 -16.52 6.98 -8.93
C ASP A 91 -17.71 7.35 -8.01
N GLU A 92 -18.61 6.39 -7.71
CA GLU A 92 -19.71 6.58 -6.76
C GLU A 92 -19.24 6.90 -5.33
N ILE A 93 -18.04 6.38 -4.95
CA ILE A 93 -17.43 6.70 -3.67
C ILE A 93 -16.81 8.11 -3.71
N THR A 94 -16.05 8.41 -4.75
CA THR A 94 -15.37 9.70 -4.87
C THR A 94 -15.00 10.04 -6.31
N GLU A 95 -15.43 11.21 -6.74
CA GLU A 95 -14.98 11.86 -7.98
C GLU A 95 -13.87 12.90 -7.71
N ARG A 96 -13.59 13.22 -6.43
CA ARG A 96 -12.65 14.29 -6.02
C ARG A 96 -11.24 13.77 -5.75
N HIS A 97 -11.10 12.49 -5.48
CA HIS A 97 -9.81 11.85 -5.19
C HIS A 97 -9.45 10.88 -6.31
N PRO A 98 -8.25 10.95 -6.89
CA PRO A 98 -7.76 9.89 -7.75
C PRO A 98 -7.50 8.63 -6.89
N VAL A 99 -8.16 7.53 -7.23
CA VAL A 99 -8.01 6.24 -6.58
C VAL A 99 -7.13 5.35 -7.47
N TYR A 100 -6.08 4.76 -6.89
CA TYR A 100 -5.19 3.84 -7.59
C TYR A 100 -4.79 2.68 -6.69
N LEU A 101 -5.21 1.48 -7.05
CA LEU A 101 -5.14 0.30 -6.21
C LEU A 101 -4.31 -0.79 -6.90
N THR A 102 -3.28 -1.27 -6.23
CA THR A 102 -2.37 -2.30 -6.73
C THR A 102 -2.86 -3.68 -6.32
N ARG A 103 -3.07 -4.56 -7.29
CA ARG A 103 -3.41 -5.96 -7.07
C ARG A 103 -2.24 -6.71 -6.41
N THR A 104 -2.53 -7.77 -5.68
CA THR A 104 -1.53 -8.58 -4.97
C THR A 104 -0.39 -9.12 -5.86
N CYS A 105 -0.62 -9.27 -7.17
CA CYS A 105 0.43 -9.70 -8.11
C CYS A 105 1.38 -8.58 -8.55
N PHE A 106 1.08 -7.30 -8.28
CA PHE A 106 1.82 -6.12 -8.73
C PHE A 106 1.90 -5.92 -10.24
N HIS A 107 1.12 -6.67 -11.02
CA HIS A 107 1.04 -6.60 -12.49
C HIS A 107 -0.30 -6.05 -12.99
N ALA A 108 -1.25 -5.87 -12.10
CA ALA A 108 -2.57 -5.32 -12.41
C ALA A 108 -2.96 -4.28 -11.37
N PHE A 109 -3.68 -3.27 -11.84
CA PHE A 109 -4.08 -2.14 -11.02
C PHE A 109 -5.53 -1.76 -11.35
N LEU A 110 -6.16 -1.05 -10.43
CA LEU A 110 -7.51 -0.54 -10.61
C LEU A 110 -7.53 0.96 -10.31
N GLY A 111 -8.14 1.75 -11.18
CA GLY A 111 -8.26 3.20 -11.00
C GLY A 111 -9.68 3.70 -11.25
N ASN A 112 -10.04 4.80 -10.57
CA ASN A 112 -11.28 5.53 -10.83
C ASN A 112 -11.12 6.54 -11.99
N SER A 113 -12.21 7.19 -12.40
CA SER A 113 -12.20 8.15 -13.50
C SER A 113 -11.25 9.32 -13.26
N GLU A 114 -11.11 9.80 -12.04
CA GLU A 114 -10.21 10.90 -11.70
C GLU A 114 -8.73 10.50 -11.87
N ALA A 115 -8.36 9.26 -11.51
CA ALA A 115 -7.02 8.73 -11.75
C ALA A 115 -6.70 8.67 -13.26
N PHE A 116 -7.62 8.15 -14.07
CA PHE A 116 -7.48 8.12 -15.52
C PHE A 116 -7.39 9.53 -16.13
N ARG A 117 -8.21 10.47 -15.66
CA ARG A 117 -8.16 11.86 -16.10
C ARG A 117 -6.81 12.51 -15.83
N ARG A 118 -6.26 12.32 -14.63
CA ARG A 118 -4.93 12.86 -14.28
C ARG A 118 -3.81 12.24 -15.10
N ALA A 119 -3.90 10.94 -15.37
CA ALA A 119 -2.95 10.23 -16.22
C ALA A 119 -3.08 10.60 -17.73
N GLY A 120 -4.10 11.39 -18.11
CA GLY A 120 -4.37 11.73 -19.51
C GLY A 120 -4.83 10.54 -20.36
N VAL A 121 -5.34 9.48 -19.71
CA VAL A 121 -5.78 8.24 -20.37
C VAL A 121 -7.28 8.28 -20.61
N THR A 122 -7.67 8.05 -21.86
CA THR A 122 -9.06 8.04 -22.34
C THR A 122 -9.41 6.70 -22.97
N ALA A 123 -10.69 6.46 -23.32
CA ALA A 123 -11.11 5.28 -24.05
C ALA A 123 -10.39 5.12 -25.42
N HIS A 124 -9.91 6.23 -25.99
CA HIS A 124 -9.19 6.25 -27.28
C HIS A 124 -7.66 6.15 -27.15
N THR A 125 -7.13 6.17 -25.92
CA THR A 125 -5.70 6.00 -25.71
C THR A 125 -5.30 4.58 -26.11
N PRO A 126 -4.32 4.42 -27.02
CA PRO A 126 -3.87 3.09 -27.44
C PRO A 126 -3.18 2.37 -26.29
N ASP A 127 -3.28 1.06 -26.28
CA ASP A 127 -2.55 0.24 -25.34
C ASP A 127 -1.05 0.32 -25.65
N PRO A 128 -0.17 0.38 -24.62
CA PRO A 128 1.27 0.33 -24.82
C PRO A 128 1.72 -1.07 -25.28
N GLU A 129 2.93 -1.17 -25.82
CA GLU A 129 3.49 -2.42 -26.33
C GLU A 129 3.44 -3.57 -25.30
N SER A 130 3.64 -3.25 -24.02
CA SER A 130 3.64 -4.23 -22.92
C SER A 130 2.65 -3.80 -21.85
N GLY A 131 1.35 -3.96 -22.14
CA GLY A 131 0.29 -3.64 -21.19
C GLY A 131 -1.02 -3.34 -21.89
N ALA A 132 -2.07 -3.12 -21.09
CA ALA A 132 -3.39 -2.80 -21.63
C ALA A 132 -4.21 -1.98 -20.65
N PHE A 133 -5.10 -1.14 -21.18
CA PHE A 133 -6.18 -0.53 -20.42
C PHE A 133 -7.44 -1.40 -20.56
N GLY A 134 -7.98 -1.85 -19.43
CA GLY A 134 -9.22 -2.65 -19.44
C GLY A 134 -10.39 -1.86 -19.99
N ARG A 135 -11.17 -2.49 -20.87
CA ARG A 135 -12.36 -1.92 -21.49
C ARG A 135 -13.55 -2.86 -21.34
N ASP A 136 -14.72 -2.29 -21.21
CA ASP A 136 -15.98 -3.01 -21.25
C ASP A 136 -16.40 -3.36 -22.72
N ALA A 137 -17.51 -4.07 -22.88
CA ALA A 137 -18.01 -4.46 -24.18
C ALA A 137 -18.38 -3.25 -25.08
N GLY A 138 -18.60 -2.07 -24.52
CA GLY A 138 -18.83 -0.81 -25.21
C GLY A 138 -17.54 -0.04 -25.55
N GLY A 139 -16.37 -0.60 -25.23
CA GLY A 139 -15.08 0.03 -25.46
C GLY A 139 -14.72 1.12 -24.45
N GLN A 140 -15.52 1.29 -23.38
CA GLN A 140 -15.23 2.25 -22.31
C GLN A 140 -14.26 1.66 -21.30
N LEU A 141 -13.42 2.51 -20.70
CA LEU A 141 -12.50 2.09 -19.66
C LEU A 141 -13.29 1.54 -18.45
N ASN A 142 -12.93 0.35 -18.00
CA ASN A 142 -13.58 -0.34 -16.87
C ASN A 142 -12.85 -0.16 -15.53
N GLY A 143 -11.67 0.47 -15.55
CA GLY A 143 -10.84 0.72 -14.37
C GLY A 143 -9.56 -0.12 -14.30
N TRP A 144 -9.51 -1.24 -15.01
CA TRP A 144 -8.32 -2.09 -15.01
C TRP A 144 -7.16 -1.49 -15.81
N ILE A 145 -5.96 -1.68 -15.27
CA ILE A 145 -4.70 -1.24 -15.85
C ILE A 145 -3.73 -2.40 -15.72
N TYR A 146 -3.08 -2.81 -16.80
CA TYR A 146 -2.19 -3.97 -16.81
C TYR A 146 -0.78 -3.58 -17.21
N GLU A 147 0.21 -4.13 -16.49
CA GLU A 147 1.64 -4.02 -16.79
C GLU A 147 2.08 -2.56 -17.04
N ASN A 148 2.77 -2.30 -18.13
CA ASN A 148 3.31 -0.98 -18.47
C ASN A 148 2.24 0.09 -18.76
N ALA A 149 0.97 -0.27 -18.87
CA ALA A 149 -0.11 0.71 -18.91
C ALA A 149 -0.21 1.52 -17.58
N SER A 150 0.45 1.09 -16.53
CA SER A 150 0.59 1.83 -15.27
C SER A 150 1.50 3.07 -15.35
N ALA A 151 2.40 3.17 -16.35
CA ALA A 151 3.40 4.22 -16.44
C ALA A 151 2.82 5.66 -16.45
N PRO A 152 1.74 5.99 -17.19
CA PRO A 152 1.13 7.31 -17.15
C PRO A 152 0.60 7.70 -15.75
N PHE A 153 0.11 6.73 -14.98
CA PHE A 153 -0.37 6.94 -13.62
C PHE A 153 0.78 7.20 -12.64
N ALA A 154 1.86 6.44 -12.74
CA ALA A 154 3.05 6.66 -11.93
C ALA A 154 3.68 8.04 -12.18
N ALA A 155 3.65 8.53 -13.42
CA ALA A 155 4.21 9.82 -13.81
C ALA A 155 3.47 11.03 -13.20
N VAL A 156 2.21 10.88 -12.82
CA VAL A 156 1.37 11.96 -12.27
C VAL A 156 1.09 11.82 -10.78
N GLN A 157 1.50 10.72 -10.16
CA GLN A 157 1.48 10.61 -8.70
C GLN A 157 2.54 11.54 -8.11
N PRO A 158 2.23 12.24 -6.99
CA PRO A 158 3.21 13.10 -6.36
C PRO A 158 4.44 12.29 -5.92
N ALA A 159 5.62 12.81 -6.26
CA ALA A 159 6.85 12.22 -5.72
C ALA A 159 6.85 12.39 -4.19
N PRO A 160 7.27 11.37 -3.43
CA PRO A 160 7.36 11.48 -1.99
C PRO A 160 8.36 12.57 -1.59
N ASP A 161 7.92 13.53 -0.80
CA ASP A 161 8.78 14.56 -0.24
C ASP A 161 9.58 14.05 0.98
N TYR A 162 10.46 14.89 1.50
CA TYR A 162 11.33 14.54 2.63
C TYR A 162 10.51 14.18 3.89
N ASP A 163 9.47 14.93 4.21
CA ASP A 163 8.67 14.73 5.42
C ASP A 163 7.84 13.45 5.32
N PHE A 164 7.31 13.14 4.15
CA PHE A 164 6.64 11.88 3.86
C PHE A 164 7.61 10.68 4.01
N LEU A 165 8.81 10.76 3.42
CA LEU A 165 9.83 9.71 3.52
C LEU A 165 10.26 9.50 4.98
N LYS A 166 10.52 10.59 5.70
CA LYS A 166 10.89 10.56 7.13
C LYS A 166 9.80 9.93 8.00
N SER A 167 8.53 10.31 7.78
CA SER A 167 7.41 9.72 8.50
C SER A 167 7.20 8.25 8.17
N SER A 168 7.43 7.86 6.90
CA SER A 168 7.38 6.47 6.44
C SER A 168 8.46 5.62 7.10
N MET A 169 9.71 6.11 7.15
CA MET A 169 10.80 5.42 7.85
C MET A 169 10.52 5.26 9.35
N ARG A 170 9.91 6.26 9.99
CA ARG A 170 9.51 6.15 11.40
C ARG A 170 8.46 5.05 11.59
N ARG A 171 7.38 5.04 10.79
CA ARG A 171 6.35 3.99 10.85
C ARG A 171 6.94 2.60 10.66
N ALA A 172 7.83 2.43 9.66
CA ALA A 172 8.50 1.16 9.42
C ALA A 172 9.35 0.70 10.60
N SER A 173 10.09 1.63 11.22
CA SER A 173 10.93 1.32 12.39
C SER A 173 10.09 0.94 13.60
N GLU A 174 8.99 1.63 13.86
CA GLU A 174 8.07 1.34 14.95
C GLU A 174 7.40 -0.04 14.76
N ASP A 175 6.98 -0.35 13.53
CA ASP A 175 6.39 -1.65 13.19
C ASP A 175 7.41 -2.79 13.33
N ALA A 176 8.63 -2.60 12.82
CA ALA A 176 9.73 -3.55 12.96
C ALA A 176 10.05 -3.84 14.44
N LEU A 177 10.16 -2.81 15.26
CA LEU A 177 10.40 -2.95 16.71
C LEU A 177 9.26 -3.70 17.40
N ARG A 178 8.01 -3.44 17.05
CA ARG A 178 6.84 -4.14 17.57
C ARG A 178 6.89 -5.65 17.29
N LEU A 179 7.50 -6.05 16.16
CA LEU A 179 7.71 -7.43 15.77
C LEU A 179 9.01 -8.05 16.32
N GLY A 180 9.79 -7.29 17.10
CA GLY A 180 11.04 -7.76 17.71
C GLY A 180 12.28 -7.61 16.81
N LEU A 181 12.16 -6.96 15.67
CA LEU A 181 13.28 -6.61 14.79
C LEU A 181 14.04 -5.42 15.39
N THR A 182 15.32 -5.56 15.63
CA THR A 182 16.20 -4.51 16.20
C THR A 182 17.27 -4.05 15.23
N ALA A 183 17.44 -4.76 14.12
CA ALA A 183 18.33 -4.38 13.02
C ALA A 183 17.78 -4.90 11.68
N ALA A 184 18.16 -4.24 10.60
CA ALA A 184 17.83 -4.64 9.24
C ALA A 184 18.97 -4.27 8.29
N HIS A 185 19.21 -5.13 7.29
CA HIS A 185 19.96 -4.78 6.11
C HIS A 185 18.95 -4.27 5.07
N THR A 186 19.00 -2.99 4.77
CA THR A 186 18.06 -2.35 3.84
C THR A 186 18.78 -1.86 2.59
N GLU A 187 18.09 -1.91 1.46
CA GLU A 187 18.50 -1.33 0.19
C GLU A 187 17.58 -0.17 -0.21
#